data_f390e44d8152b3d67ba08a815baa69ab
#
_entry.id   f390e44d8152b3d67ba08a815baa69ab
#
_cell.length_a   1.000
_cell.length_b   1.000
_cell.length_c   1.000
_cell.angle_alpha   90.00
_cell.angle_beta   90.00
_cell.angle_gamma   90.00
#
_symmetry.space_group_name_H-M   'P 1'
#
loop_
_entity.id
_entity.type
_entity.pdbx_description
1 polymer ?
#
loop_
_entity_poly.entity_id
_entity_poly.type
_entity_poly.pdbx_seq_one_letter_code
_entity_poly.pdbx_strand_id
1 'polypeptide(L)'
;MLSLVSLVRRPLLPRPRRIALLGMFRSGTNYTRTLLEAHYDVEVVYNLLGWKHGLLPTFAPRSRMSLPDAPPLVVVKHPLAFLLSLYDYHAKTGCDMRTQARDWAAFLRSRMVYASDHLDSPPQYRFSNPIQMWNTVIWNHVHYARDTGGMVLRYEDLLQAPELHCAQVAQRYGLKRRPGARAFTVPEHQTNRMGDRPRRRERYVLDQPFAKKSFYQGGGYLAEYAADDLAHVIGELDPDLLQTLGYDLPTDPALGWRPCMLGEAG
;
A
#
# COMPACT_ATOMS: atom_id res chain seq x y z
N MET A 1 -2.59 41.15 47.69
CA MET A 1 -1.44 40.67 46.91
C MET A 1 -1.85 39.46 46.11
N LEU A 2 -2.24 39.68 44.86
CA LEU A 2 -2.64 38.58 43.93
C LEU A 2 -1.39 38.24 43.12
N SER A 3 -0.89 37.00 43.31
CA SER A 3 0.25 36.45 42.60
C SER A 3 -0.16 36.19 41.14
N LEU A 4 0.43 36.91 40.19
CA LEU A 4 0.37 36.65 38.77
C LEU A 4 1.16 35.37 38.47
N VAL A 5 0.48 34.25 38.39
CA VAL A 5 1.05 33.00 37.84
C VAL A 5 1.32 33.25 36.36
N SER A 6 2.58 33.45 36.03
CA SER A 6 3.07 33.53 34.65
C SER A 6 2.76 32.23 33.91
N LEU A 7 1.73 32.25 33.06
CA LEU A 7 1.47 31.20 32.11
C LEU A 7 2.56 31.19 31.06
N VAL A 8 3.62 30.45 31.32
CA VAL A 8 4.66 30.14 30.31
C VAL A 8 3.95 29.34 29.21
N ARG A 9 3.57 30.03 28.14
CA ARG A 9 3.12 29.36 26.91
C ARG A 9 4.26 28.48 26.42
N ARG A 10 4.16 27.16 26.63
CA ARG A 10 5.07 26.22 25.98
C ARG A 10 5.00 26.48 24.47
N PRO A 11 6.15 26.69 23.79
CA PRO A 11 6.15 26.82 22.35
C PRO A 11 5.47 25.60 21.75
N LEU A 12 4.43 25.85 20.97
CA LEU A 12 3.78 24.80 20.20
C LEU A 12 4.85 24.23 19.24
N LEU A 13 5.33 23.03 19.54
CA LEU A 13 6.21 22.33 18.61
C LEU A 13 5.50 22.25 17.25
N PRO A 14 6.19 22.55 16.15
CA PRO A 14 5.59 22.46 14.83
C PRO A 14 5.06 21.04 14.65
N ARG A 15 3.79 20.92 14.22
CA ARG A 15 3.18 19.62 13.97
C ARG A 15 3.89 18.94 12.80
N PRO A 16 4.11 17.62 12.86
CA PRO A 16 4.69 16.88 11.74
C PRO A 16 3.80 17.01 10.49
N ARG A 17 4.42 16.97 9.32
CA ARG A 17 3.69 16.94 8.06
C ARG A 17 2.83 15.67 7.98
N ARG A 18 1.61 15.77 7.48
CA ARG A 18 0.71 14.63 7.36
C ARG A 18 0.66 14.12 5.92
N ILE A 19 0.64 12.82 5.74
CA ILE A 19 0.43 12.14 4.45
C ILE A 19 -0.69 11.12 4.62
N ALA A 20 -1.69 11.15 3.73
CA ALA A 20 -2.72 10.11 3.67
C ALA A 20 -2.16 8.90 2.91
N LEU A 21 -2.05 7.74 3.56
CA LEU A 21 -1.54 6.53 2.91
C LEU A 21 -2.68 5.62 2.48
N LEU A 22 -2.71 5.34 1.19
CA LEU A 22 -3.68 4.48 0.50
C LEU A 22 -2.98 3.24 -0.05
N GLY A 23 -3.73 2.18 -0.24
CA GLY A 23 -3.28 0.95 -0.88
C GLY A 23 -4.13 -0.24 -0.46
N MET A 24 -4.22 -1.24 -1.29
CA MET A 24 -4.99 -2.44 -0.98
C MET A 24 -4.39 -3.23 0.20
N PHE A 25 -5.14 -4.18 0.73
CA PHE A 25 -4.58 -5.16 1.67
C PHE A 25 -3.31 -5.77 1.09
N ARG A 26 -2.32 -6.04 1.92
CA ARG A 26 -1.06 -6.70 1.53
C ARG A 26 -0.19 -5.96 0.50
N SER A 27 -0.50 -4.71 0.15
CA SER A 27 0.31 -3.89 -0.78
C SER A 27 1.56 -3.26 -0.16
N GLY A 28 1.83 -3.48 1.13
CA GLY A 28 3.03 -2.94 1.78
C GLY A 28 2.85 -1.59 2.48
N THR A 29 1.61 -1.13 2.69
CA THR A 29 1.33 0.16 3.36
C THR A 29 1.96 0.27 4.75
N ASN A 30 1.99 -0.80 5.55
CA ASN A 30 2.63 -0.78 6.87
C ASN A 30 4.15 -0.63 6.77
N TYR A 31 4.78 -1.28 5.80
CA TYR A 31 6.21 -1.16 5.54
C TYR A 31 6.57 0.27 5.13
N THR A 32 5.83 0.84 4.18
CA THR A 32 6.00 2.22 3.72
C THR A 32 5.87 3.22 4.87
N ARG A 33 4.83 3.08 5.69
CA ARG A 33 4.64 3.91 6.88
C ARG A 33 5.84 3.82 7.83
N THR A 34 6.26 2.59 8.15
CA THR A 34 7.36 2.35 9.09
C THR A 34 8.65 3.02 8.62
N LEU A 35 8.97 2.91 7.32
CA LEU A 35 10.15 3.57 6.74
C LEU A 35 10.05 5.09 6.82
N LEU A 36 8.92 5.67 6.39
CA LEU A 36 8.77 7.12 6.38
C LEU A 36 8.80 7.71 7.78
N GLU A 37 8.06 7.14 8.73
CA GLU A 37 8.01 7.63 10.12
C GLU A 37 9.33 7.40 10.89
N ALA A 38 10.16 6.42 10.49
CA ALA A 38 11.47 6.21 11.09
C ALA A 38 12.48 7.30 10.69
N HIS A 39 12.39 7.81 9.46
CA HIS A 39 13.44 8.68 8.89
C HIS A 39 13.04 10.12 8.68
N TYR A 40 11.74 10.43 8.67
CA TYR A 40 11.24 11.78 8.39
C TYR A 40 10.30 12.25 9.49
N ASP A 41 10.21 13.57 9.65
CA ASP A 41 9.23 14.21 10.53
C ASP A 41 7.88 14.26 9.82
N VAL A 42 7.20 13.15 9.83
CA VAL A 42 5.94 12.92 9.15
C VAL A 42 5.00 12.07 10.02
N GLU A 43 3.71 12.34 9.93
CA GLU A 43 2.62 11.50 10.41
C GLU A 43 1.95 10.85 9.21
N VAL A 44 2.11 9.54 9.07
CA VAL A 44 1.42 8.77 8.03
C VAL A 44 0.05 8.35 8.55
N VAL A 45 -1.00 8.91 7.96
CA VAL A 45 -2.38 8.74 8.44
C VAL A 45 -3.14 7.74 7.57
N TYR A 46 -3.76 6.77 8.22
CA TYR A 46 -4.69 5.84 7.57
C TYR A 46 -6.12 6.37 7.68
N ASN A 47 -6.96 6.02 6.72
CA ASN A 47 -8.39 6.32 6.70
C ASN A 47 -8.74 7.83 6.73
N LEU A 48 -7.80 8.72 6.45
CA LEU A 48 -8.05 10.16 6.43
C LEU A 48 -8.99 10.57 5.29
N LEU A 49 -8.87 9.90 4.14
CA LEU A 49 -9.66 10.15 2.93
C LEU A 49 -10.84 9.17 2.78
N GLY A 50 -11.12 8.39 3.79
CA GLY A 50 -11.98 7.23 3.78
C GLY A 50 -11.18 5.96 4.09
N TRP A 51 -11.80 4.80 3.95
CA TRP A 51 -11.09 3.53 4.18
C TRP A 51 -9.90 3.38 3.22
N LYS A 52 -8.68 3.29 3.77
CA LYS A 52 -7.43 3.30 2.99
C LYS A 52 -7.33 2.21 1.91
N HIS A 53 -8.15 1.17 2.03
CA HIS A 53 -8.22 0.05 1.10
C HIS A 53 -9.43 0.11 0.17
N GLY A 54 -10.35 1.05 0.40
CA GLY A 54 -11.61 1.16 -0.34
C GLY A 54 -11.54 2.10 -1.53
N LEU A 55 -12.66 2.25 -2.19
CA LEU A 55 -12.84 3.22 -3.27
C LEU A 55 -13.00 4.63 -2.70
N LEU A 56 -12.38 5.57 -3.34
CA LEU A 56 -12.47 6.99 -3.04
C LEU A 56 -13.44 7.69 -4.00
N PRO A 57 -14.12 8.75 -3.57
CA PRO A 57 -15.03 9.49 -4.43
C PRO A 57 -14.25 10.24 -5.52
N THR A 58 -14.40 9.81 -6.77
CA THR A 58 -13.72 10.40 -7.93
C THR A 58 -14.58 11.46 -8.66
N PHE A 59 -15.87 11.52 -8.34
CA PHE A 59 -16.84 12.37 -9.07
C PHE A 59 -17.32 13.60 -8.30
N ALA A 60 -16.84 13.86 -7.10
CA ALA A 60 -17.21 15.07 -6.37
C ALA A 60 -16.53 16.27 -7.00
N PRO A 61 -17.29 17.37 -7.33
CA PRO A 61 -16.66 18.59 -7.81
C PRO A 61 -15.64 19.09 -6.80
N ARG A 62 -14.41 19.36 -7.23
CA ARG A 62 -13.30 19.84 -6.39
C ARG A 62 -13.67 21.02 -5.49
N SER A 63 -14.62 21.87 -5.94
CA SER A 63 -15.12 23.02 -5.19
C SER A 63 -15.89 22.68 -3.91
N ARG A 64 -16.32 21.43 -3.73
CA ARG A 64 -17.08 20.98 -2.55
C ARG A 64 -16.31 20.05 -1.63
N MET A 65 -15.12 19.62 -2.03
CA MET A 65 -14.24 18.84 -1.18
C MET A 65 -13.16 19.77 -0.62
N SER A 66 -13.24 20.08 0.65
CA SER A 66 -12.05 20.50 1.38
C SER A 66 -11.12 19.29 1.41
N LEU A 67 -10.20 19.23 0.43
CA LEU A 67 -9.15 18.23 0.47
C LEU A 67 -8.37 18.41 1.77
N PRO A 68 -8.22 17.36 2.57
CA PRO A 68 -7.42 17.48 3.78
C PRO A 68 -6.00 17.90 3.38
N ASP A 69 -5.32 18.68 4.25
CA ASP A 69 -3.92 19.13 4.08
C ASP A 69 -2.92 17.95 4.07
N ALA A 70 -3.34 16.80 3.62
CA ALA A 70 -2.57 15.58 3.57
C ALA A 70 -2.70 14.94 2.18
N PRO A 71 -1.78 15.25 1.26
CA PRO A 71 -1.80 14.68 -0.07
C PRO A 71 -1.69 13.14 -0.01
N PRO A 72 -2.34 12.41 -0.93
CA PRO A 72 -2.35 10.96 -0.93
C PRO A 72 -1.03 10.38 -1.42
N LEU A 73 -0.49 9.41 -0.70
CA LEU A 73 0.53 8.48 -1.17
C LEU A 73 -0.13 7.13 -1.38
N VAL A 74 -0.13 6.65 -2.60
CA VAL A 74 -0.68 5.35 -2.98
C VAL A 74 0.43 4.33 -3.07
N VAL A 75 0.29 3.19 -2.38
CA VAL A 75 1.21 2.07 -2.52
C VAL A 75 0.54 0.95 -3.29
N VAL A 76 1.12 0.60 -4.42
CA VAL A 76 0.67 -0.49 -5.28
C VAL A 76 1.64 -1.66 -5.21
N LYS A 77 1.16 -2.86 -5.49
CA LYS A 77 1.95 -4.08 -5.56
C LYS A 77 1.63 -4.81 -6.84
N HIS A 78 2.64 -5.44 -7.45
CA HIS A 78 2.49 -6.23 -8.68
C HIS A 78 1.30 -7.20 -8.55
N PRO A 79 0.37 -7.23 -9.52
CA PRO A 79 -0.89 -7.95 -9.37
C PRO A 79 -0.70 -9.44 -9.03
N LEU A 80 0.22 -10.12 -9.68
CA LEU A 80 0.49 -11.54 -9.39
C LEU A 80 1.00 -11.74 -7.95
N ALA A 81 1.94 -10.91 -7.51
CA ALA A 81 2.44 -10.96 -6.13
C ALA A 81 1.37 -10.55 -5.11
N PHE A 82 0.49 -9.63 -5.48
CA PHE A 82 -0.63 -9.20 -4.65
C PHE A 82 -1.64 -10.32 -4.44
N LEU A 83 -2.11 -10.96 -5.53
CA LEU A 83 -3.13 -12.02 -5.48
C LEU A 83 -2.69 -13.18 -4.58
N LEU A 84 -1.45 -13.65 -4.73
CA LEU A 84 -0.90 -14.69 -3.86
C LEU A 84 -0.86 -14.25 -2.39
N SER A 85 -0.35 -13.04 -2.14
CA SER A 85 -0.27 -12.50 -0.78
C SER A 85 -1.64 -12.28 -0.15
N LEU A 86 -2.66 -12.03 -0.97
CA LEU A 86 -4.04 -11.88 -0.55
C LEU A 86 -4.67 -13.22 -0.20
N TYR A 87 -4.44 -14.23 -1.04
CA TYR A 87 -4.89 -15.60 -0.78
C TYR A 87 -4.30 -16.17 0.50
N ASP A 88 -2.99 -16.05 0.68
CA ASP A 88 -2.31 -16.46 1.93
C ASP A 88 -2.90 -15.79 3.17
N TYR A 89 -3.19 -14.50 3.05
CA TYR A 89 -3.75 -13.76 4.17
C TYR A 89 -5.18 -14.22 4.46
N HIS A 90 -6.00 -14.41 3.44
CA HIS A 90 -7.36 -14.92 3.58
C HIS A 90 -7.38 -16.33 4.18
N ALA A 91 -6.57 -17.24 3.66
CA ALA A 91 -6.48 -18.61 4.13
C ALA A 91 -6.05 -18.71 5.60
N LYS A 92 -5.16 -17.81 6.06
CA LYS A 92 -4.65 -17.81 7.44
C LYS A 92 -5.56 -17.11 8.44
N THR A 93 -6.31 -16.11 8.03
CA THR A 93 -7.02 -15.23 8.97
C THR A 93 -8.53 -15.30 8.87
N GLY A 94 -9.06 -15.85 7.77
CA GLY A 94 -10.50 -15.87 7.50
C GLY A 94 -11.13 -14.47 7.38
N CYS A 95 -10.28 -13.42 7.22
CA CYS A 95 -10.72 -12.05 7.37
C CYS A 95 -11.33 -11.45 6.11
N ASP A 96 -12.13 -10.44 6.32
CA ASP A 96 -12.61 -9.31 5.49
C ASP A 96 -13.05 -9.62 4.03
N MET A 97 -12.74 -10.77 3.49
CA MET A 97 -13.14 -11.15 2.14
C MET A 97 -13.97 -12.44 2.21
N ARG A 98 -15.25 -12.27 2.06
CA ARG A 98 -16.15 -13.41 1.98
C ARG A 98 -16.05 -14.00 0.59
N THR A 99 -15.23 -15.03 0.45
CA THR A 99 -15.18 -15.90 -0.72
C THR A 99 -15.46 -17.33 -0.29
N GLN A 100 -16.08 -18.09 -1.18
CA GLN A 100 -16.33 -19.52 -0.99
C GLN A 100 -15.23 -20.40 -1.58
N ALA A 101 -14.13 -19.79 -2.00
CA ALA A 101 -13.02 -20.50 -2.62
C ALA A 101 -12.37 -21.47 -1.63
N ARG A 102 -12.19 -22.71 -2.07
CA ARG A 102 -11.56 -23.78 -1.28
C ARG A 102 -10.07 -23.94 -1.56
N ASP A 103 -9.63 -23.49 -2.72
CA ASP A 103 -8.26 -23.60 -3.21
C ASP A 103 -7.87 -22.35 -3.99
N TRP A 104 -6.63 -22.31 -4.44
CA TRP A 104 -6.05 -21.18 -5.15
C TRP A 104 -6.73 -20.89 -6.49
N ALA A 105 -6.95 -21.92 -7.31
CA ALA A 105 -7.58 -21.76 -8.62
C ALA A 105 -9.02 -21.26 -8.51
N ALA A 106 -9.78 -21.80 -7.54
CA ALA A 106 -11.11 -21.32 -7.21
C ALA A 106 -11.11 -19.88 -6.69
N PHE A 107 -10.12 -19.50 -5.88
CA PHE A 107 -9.97 -18.14 -5.37
C PHE A 107 -9.84 -17.12 -6.50
N LEU A 108 -8.99 -17.39 -7.49
CA LEU A 108 -8.78 -16.49 -8.63
C LEU A 108 -10.05 -16.22 -9.45
N ARG A 109 -11.00 -17.16 -9.42
CA ARG A 109 -12.24 -17.13 -10.23
C ARG A 109 -13.50 -16.83 -9.42
N SER A 110 -13.38 -16.75 -8.09
CA SER A 110 -14.54 -16.60 -7.21
C SER A 110 -14.96 -15.16 -7.02
N ARG A 111 -16.26 -14.99 -6.95
CA ARG A 111 -16.85 -13.72 -6.45
C ARG A 111 -16.38 -13.46 -5.04
N MET A 112 -16.14 -12.19 -4.75
CA MET A 112 -15.72 -11.77 -3.43
C MET A 112 -16.45 -10.53 -2.96
N VAL A 113 -16.59 -10.43 -1.64
CA VAL A 113 -17.03 -9.22 -0.97
C VAL A 113 -15.80 -8.60 -0.29
N TYR A 114 -15.48 -7.40 -0.69
CA TYR A 114 -14.39 -6.62 -0.14
C TYR A 114 -14.95 -5.59 0.84
N ALA A 115 -14.67 -5.76 2.11
CA ALA A 115 -15.24 -4.98 3.20
C ALA A 115 -14.21 -4.73 4.30
N SER A 116 -14.50 -3.80 5.19
CA SER A 116 -13.70 -3.56 6.39
C SER A 116 -14.48 -3.95 7.64
N ASP A 117 -13.88 -4.76 8.50
CA ASP A 117 -14.44 -5.11 9.81
C ASP A 117 -14.12 -4.05 10.88
N HIS A 118 -13.35 -3.02 10.51
CA HIS A 118 -12.84 -2.02 11.45
C HIS A 118 -13.60 -0.69 11.45
N LEU A 119 -14.65 -0.60 10.65
CA LEU A 119 -15.52 0.58 10.57
C LEU A 119 -16.92 0.23 11.10
N ASP A 120 -17.57 1.16 11.80
CA ASP A 120 -18.93 0.96 12.30
C ASP A 120 -19.96 0.73 11.18
N SER A 121 -19.72 1.33 10.02
CA SER A 121 -20.49 1.13 8.79
C SER A 121 -19.53 0.92 7.62
N PRO A 122 -18.95 -0.29 7.48
CA PRO A 122 -17.93 -0.53 6.48
C PRO A 122 -18.53 -0.48 5.09
N PRO A 123 -17.85 0.18 4.14
CA PRO A 123 -18.22 0.03 2.74
C PRO A 123 -18.03 -1.44 2.33
N GLN A 124 -18.99 -1.95 1.57
CA GLN A 124 -18.93 -3.29 1.01
C GLN A 124 -18.93 -3.19 -0.51
N TYR A 125 -17.89 -3.72 -1.12
CA TYR A 125 -17.77 -3.80 -2.57
C TYR A 125 -17.87 -5.24 -3.02
N ARG A 126 -18.55 -5.49 -4.12
CA ARG A 126 -18.68 -6.83 -4.70
C ARG A 126 -17.96 -6.87 -6.03
N PHE A 127 -17.09 -7.85 -6.18
CA PHE A 127 -16.32 -8.06 -7.40
C PHE A 127 -16.55 -9.47 -7.93
N SER A 128 -16.46 -9.64 -9.26
CA SER A 128 -16.57 -10.94 -9.92
C SER A 128 -15.43 -11.88 -9.53
N ASN A 129 -14.24 -11.32 -9.28
CA ASN A 129 -13.07 -12.04 -8.83
C ASN A 129 -12.03 -11.06 -8.23
N PRO A 130 -10.95 -11.55 -7.59
CA PRO A 130 -9.93 -10.70 -6.99
C PRO A 130 -9.09 -9.89 -8.00
N ILE A 131 -9.09 -10.29 -9.28
CA ILE A 131 -8.37 -9.58 -10.34
C ILE A 131 -9.13 -8.31 -10.70
N GLN A 132 -10.44 -8.42 -10.91
CA GLN A 132 -11.31 -7.27 -11.13
C GLN A 132 -11.32 -6.31 -9.93
N MET A 133 -11.22 -6.83 -8.72
CA MET A 133 -11.04 -6.01 -7.52
C MET A 133 -9.74 -5.22 -7.60
N TRP A 134 -8.62 -5.85 -7.97
CA TRP A 134 -7.33 -5.18 -8.10
C TRP A 134 -7.40 -4.08 -9.16
N ASN A 135 -7.88 -4.38 -10.36
CA ASN A 135 -8.05 -3.41 -11.44
C ASN A 135 -8.86 -2.19 -10.96
N THR A 136 -10.04 -2.43 -10.40
CA THR A 136 -10.97 -1.35 -10.02
C THR A 136 -10.42 -0.47 -8.90
N VAL A 137 -9.89 -1.07 -7.83
CA VAL A 137 -9.43 -0.32 -6.67
C VAL A 137 -8.14 0.44 -7.00
N ILE A 138 -7.23 -0.19 -7.73
CA ILE A 138 -5.96 0.47 -8.09
C ILE A 138 -6.19 1.60 -9.09
N TRP A 139 -7.05 1.42 -10.12
CA TRP A 139 -7.44 2.53 -11.00
C TRP A 139 -8.00 3.71 -10.22
N ASN A 140 -8.92 3.44 -9.30
CA ASN A 140 -9.51 4.48 -8.46
C ASN A 140 -8.45 5.23 -7.66
N HIS A 141 -7.52 4.53 -7.03
CA HIS A 141 -6.44 5.15 -6.25
C HIS A 141 -5.47 5.95 -7.12
N VAL A 142 -5.09 5.42 -8.29
CA VAL A 142 -4.18 6.10 -9.25
C VAL A 142 -4.81 7.39 -9.77
N HIS A 143 -6.06 7.33 -10.19
CA HIS A 143 -6.79 8.53 -10.65
C HIS A 143 -6.93 9.55 -9.53
N TYR A 144 -7.30 9.11 -8.33
CA TYR A 144 -7.42 10.01 -7.19
C TYR A 144 -6.08 10.69 -6.86
N ALA A 145 -4.97 9.93 -6.84
CA ALA A 145 -3.66 10.50 -6.60
C ALA A 145 -3.27 11.52 -7.69
N ARG A 146 -3.47 11.17 -8.97
CA ARG A 146 -3.19 12.07 -10.09
C ARG A 146 -3.99 13.37 -9.97
N ASP A 147 -5.30 13.28 -9.70
CA ASP A 147 -6.20 14.42 -9.67
C ASP A 147 -5.99 15.34 -8.44
N THR A 148 -5.42 14.80 -7.37
CA THR A 148 -5.15 15.54 -6.12
C THR A 148 -3.68 15.89 -5.90
N GLY A 149 -2.82 15.63 -6.90
CA GLY A 149 -1.39 15.91 -6.81
C GLY A 149 -0.61 14.97 -5.90
N GLY A 150 -1.17 13.78 -5.63
CA GLY A 150 -0.54 12.71 -4.89
C GLY A 150 0.59 12.01 -5.63
N MET A 151 1.06 10.92 -5.08
CA MET A 151 2.13 10.08 -5.66
C MET A 151 1.72 8.61 -5.60
N VAL A 152 2.10 7.85 -6.63
CA VAL A 152 1.99 6.39 -6.66
C VAL A 152 3.39 5.81 -6.48
N LEU A 153 3.52 4.83 -5.60
CA LEU A 153 4.76 4.14 -5.27
C LEU A 153 4.58 2.64 -5.43
N ARG A 154 5.42 2.01 -6.22
CA ARG A 154 5.44 0.54 -6.33
C ARG A 154 6.15 -0.06 -5.12
N TYR A 155 5.55 -1.07 -4.52
CA TYR A 155 6.11 -1.77 -3.38
C TYR A 155 7.46 -2.44 -3.70
N GLU A 156 7.59 -2.95 -4.91
CA GLU A 156 8.79 -3.61 -5.41
C GLU A 156 9.98 -2.64 -5.47
N ASP A 157 9.74 -1.43 -5.97
CA ASP A 157 10.77 -0.36 -6.03
C ASP A 157 11.20 0.04 -4.61
N LEU A 158 10.22 0.19 -3.71
CA LEU A 158 10.51 0.50 -2.31
C LEU A 158 11.31 -0.62 -1.62
N LEU A 159 11.08 -1.89 -1.97
CA LEU A 159 11.88 -3.00 -1.46
C LEU A 159 13.30 -3.00 -2.03
N GLN A 160 13.45 -2.65 -3.29
CA GLN A 160 14.74 -2.64 -3.98
C GLN A 160 15.65 -1.54 -3.47
N ALA A 161 15.13 -0.31 -3.41
CA ALA A 161 15.88 0.88 -3.04
C ALA A 161 15.12 1.75 -2.02
N PRO A 162 14.96 1.28 -0.77
CA PRO A 162 14.10 1.92 0.21
C PRO A 162 14.52 3.36 0.54
N GLU A 163 15.82 3.64 0.62
CA GLU A 163 16.31 4.99 0.87
C GLU A 163 15.97 5.95 -0.28
N LEU A 164 16.23 5.53 -1.53
CA LEU A 164 15.96 6.33 -2.71
C LEU A 164 14.47 6.69 -2.80
N HIS A 165 13.59 5.71 -2.68
CA HIS A 165 12.16 5.95 -2.83
C HIS A 165 11.55 6.72 -1.65
N CYS A 166 12.04 6.52 -0.43
CA CYS A 166 11.68 7.37 0.69
C CYS A 166 12.16 8.83 0.50
N ALA A 167 13.33 9.05 -0.09
CA ALA A 167 13.82 10.38 -0.43
C ALA A 167 12.96 11.06 -1.50
N GLN A 168 12.54 10.32 -2.53
CA GLN A 168 11.60 10.83 -3.55
C GLN A 168 10.26 11.24 -2.93
N VAL A 169 9.69 10.41 -2.04
CA VAL A 169 8.49 10.76 -1.28
C VAL A 169 8.74 12.02 -0.44
N ALA A 170 9.87 12.09 0.26
CA ALA A 170 10.21 13.24 1.08
C ALA A 170 10.34 14.53 0.26
N GLN A 171 10.98 14.47 -0.90
CA GLN A 171 11.09 15.59 -1.84
C GLN A 171 9.69 16.03 -2.33
N ARG A 172 8.85 15.07 -2.76
CA ARG A 172 7.50 15.34 -3.29
C ARG A 172 6.61 16.04 -2.28
N TYR A 173 6.70 15.65 -1.00
CA TYR A 173 5.83 16.16 0.06
C TYR A 173 6.52 17.18 0.98
N GLY A 174 7.74 17.58 0.69
CA GLY A 174 8.48 18.57 1.49
C GLY A 174 8.75 18.09 2.92
N LEU A 175 9.07 16.79 3.10
CA LEU A 175 9.35 16.22 4.41
C LEU A 175 10.77 16.55 4.85
N LYS A 176 10.92 16.85 6.13
CA LYS A 176 12.24 17.05 6.75
C LYS A 176 12.75 15.73 7.32
N ARG A 177 14.05 15.50 7.26
CA ARG A 177 14.67 14.38 7.97
C ARG A 177 14.39 14.51 9.46
N ARG A 178 14.14 13.40 10.12
CA ARG A 178 13.95 13.37 11.57
C ARG A 178 15.26 13.79 12.27
N PRO A 179 15.21 14.67 13.26
CA PRO A 179 16.40 15.01 14.05
C PRO A 179 17.03 13.76 14.66
N GLY A 180 18.34 13.59 14.49
CA GLY A 180 19.07 12.43 15.01
C GLY A 180 19.14 11.19 14.10
N ALA A 181 18.39 11.14 13.01
CA ALA A 181 18.52 10.07 12.00
C ALA A 181 19.81 10.26 11.19
N ARG A 182 20.91 9.61 11.61
CA ARG A 182 22.24 9.77 10.98
C ARG A 182 22.36 8.98 9.67
N ALA A 183 21.87 7.76 9.64
CA ALA A 183 21.90 6.88 8.47
C ALA A 183 20.50 6.37 8.17
N PHE A 184 20.27 5.99 6.92
CA PHE A 184 19.05 5.28 6.57
C PHE A 184 19.18 3.82 6.99
N THR A 185 18.22 3.35 7.75
CA THR A 185 18.15 1.95 8.20
C THR A 185 16.76 1.39 7.90
N VAL A 186 16.70 0.13 7.54
CA VAL A 186 15.42 -0.56 7.40
C VAL A 186 15.06 -1.15 8.76
N PRO A 187 13.95 -0.72 9.38
CA PRO A 187 13.54 -1.25 10.68
C PRO A 187 13.28 -2.76 10.62
N GLU A 188 13.81 -3.49 11.59
CA GLU A 188 13.63 -4.94 11.72
C GLU A 188 12.17 -5.33 11.99
N HIS A 189 11.41 -4.41 12.60
CA HIS A 189 10.02 -4.65 12.98
C HIS A 189 9.10 -3.58 12.43
N GLN A 190 8.00 -4.01 11.83
CA GLN A 190 6.92 -3.11 11.44
C GLN A 190 5.98 -2.88 12.65
N THR A 191 5.70 -1.62 12.95
CA THR A 191 4.67 -1.30 13.94
C THR A 191 3.31 -1.38 13.27
N ASN A 192 2.54 -2.39 13.63
CA ASN A 192 1.15 -2.50 13.20
C ASN A 192 0.29 -1.61 14.10
N ARG A 193 0.08 -0.35 13.71
CA ARG A 193 -0.92 0.52 14.36
C ARG A 193 -2.23 0.39 13.61
N MET A 194 -3.13 -0.43 14.08
CA MET A 194 -4.51 -0.40 13.65
C MET A 194 -5.21 0.82 14.26
N GLY A 195 -5.48 1.82 13.42
CA GLY A 195 -6.15 3.06 13.82
C GLY A 195 -5.33 3.91 14.80
N ASP A 196 -5.88 5.06 15.20
CA ASP A 196 -5.25 6.00 16.17
C ASP A 196 -5.26 5.49 17.61
N ARG A 197 -5.78 4.30 17.89
CA ARG A 197 -5.75 3.68 19.20
C ARG A 197 -4.55 2.74 19.29
N PRO A 198 -3.69 2.89 20.31
CA PRO A 198 -2.65 1.92 20.61
C PRO A 198 -3.32 0.64 21.09
N ARG A 199 -3.69 -0.25 20.18
CA ARG A 199 -3.99 -1.63 20.59
C ARG A 199 -2.72 -2.25 21.12
N ARG A 200 -2.84 -3.04 22.20
CA ARG A 200 -1.79 -3.87 22.80
C ARG A 200 -0.84 -4.31 21.70
N ARG A 201 0.47 -4.17 21.97
CA ARG A 201 1.57 -4.68 21.16
C ARG A 201 1.37 -6.17 20.88
N GLU A 202 0.49 -6.51 19.96
CA GLU A 202 0.61 -7.77 19.24
C GLU A 202 1.86 -7.58 18.39
N ARG A 203 2.95 -8.10 18.90
CA ARG A 203 4.13 -8.36 18.10
C ARG A 203 3.70 -9.41 17.07
N TYR A 204 3.16 -8.95 15.96
CA TYR A 204 3.29 -9.73 14.75
C TYR A 204 4.80 -9.76 14.50
N VAL A 205 5.42 -10.85 14.94
CA VAL A 205 6.70 -11.27 14.40
C VAL A 205 6.36 -11.60 12.96
N LEU A 206 6.42 -10.58 12.11
CA LEU A 206 6.43 -10.79 10.67
C LEU A 206 7.69 -11.59 10.45
N ASP A 207 7.53 -12.86 10.13
CA ASP A 207 8.62 -13.70 9.67
C ASP A 207 9.45 -12.85 8.71
N GLN A 208 10.59 -12.47 9.17
CA GLN A 208 11.63 -11.65 8.57
C GLN A 208 11.21 -10.95 7.28
N PRO A 209 10.86 -9.64 7.28
CA PRO A 209 10.45 -8.93 6.05
C PRO A 209 11.48 -9.04 4.93
N PHE A 210 12.71 -9.40 5.25
CA PHE A 210 13.82 -9.64 4.32
C PHE A 210 13.83 -11.02 3.68
N ALA A 211 13.33 -12.07 4.33
CA ALA A 211 13.23 -13.39 3.70
C ALA A 211 12.29 -13.37 2.48
N LYS A 212 11.30 -12.48 2.47
CA LYS A 212 10.39 -12.28 1.33
C LYS A 212 10.93 -11.30 0.27
N LYS A 213 12.02 -10.60 0.51
CA LYS A 213 12.56 -9.63 -0.44
C LYS A 213 12.96 -10.32 -1.75
N SER A 214 13.78 -11.36 -1.69
CA SER A 214 14.19 -12.14 -2.86
C SER A 214 13.00 -12.80 -3.57
N PHE A 215 12.01 -13.27 -2.80
CA PHE A 215 10.78 -13.84 -3.35
C PHE A 215 10.00 -12.84 -4.22
N TYR A 216 9.84 -11.59 -3.76
CA TYR A 216 9.15 -10.56 -4.54
C TYR A 216 10.01 -9.97 -5.65
N GLN A 217 11.30 -9.74 -5.42
CA GLN A 217 12.22 -9.17 -6.40
C GLN A 217 12.62 -10.18 -7.48
N GLY A 218 12.76 -11.45 -7.12
CA GLY A 218 13.14 -12.53 -8.04
C GLY A 218 11.97 -13.16 -8.79
N GLY A 219 10.74 -12.66 -8.62
CA GLY A 219 9.57 -13.26 -9.27
C GLY A 219 9.20 -14.65 -8.73
N GLY A 220 9.69 -15.03 -7.55
CA GLY A 220 9.44 -16.36 -6.96
C GLY A 220 7.96 -16.69 -6.80
N TYR A 221 7.09 -15.67 -6.73
CA TYR A 221 5.64 -15.87 -6.71
C TYR A 221 5.07 -16.45 -8.00
N LEU A 222 5.78 -16.37 -9.11
CA LEU A 222 5.33 -16.95 -10.39
C LEU A 222 5.29 -18.47 -10.37
N ALA A 223 6.17 -19.10 -9.61
CA ALA A 223 6.20 -20.55 -9.45
C ALA A 223 4.94 -21.14 -8.76
N GLU A 224 4.17 -20.27 -8.10
CA GLU A 224 2.92 -20.67 -7.44
C GLU A 224 1.71 -20.70 -8.39
N TYR A 225 1.88 -20.28 -9.65
CA TYR A 225 0.84 -20.25 -10.65
C TYR A 225 0.94 -21.44 -11.60
N ALA A 226 -0.12 -22.24 -11.70
CA ALA A 226 -0.27 -23.15 -12.82
C ALA A 226 -0.46 -22.34 -14.12
N ALA A 227 -0.09 -22.91 -15.27
CA ALA A 227 -0.16 -22.20 -16.56
C ALA A 227 -1.56 -21.65 -16.86
N ASP A 228 -2.60 -22.44 -16.63
CA ASP A 228 -3.99 -22.03 -16.85
C ASP A 228 -4.45 -20.92 -15.90
N ASP A 229 -3.96 -20.92 -14.65
CA ASP A 229 -4.25 -19.86 -13.68
C ASP A 229 -3.56 -18.57 -14.05
N LEU A 230 -2.29 -18.66 -14.48
CA LEU A 230 -1.53 -17.50 -14.95
C LEU A 230 -2.18 -16.88 -16.20
N ALA A 231 -2.56 -17.72 -17.17
CA ALA A 231 -3.24 -17.28 -18.39
C ALA A 231 -4.58 -16.59 -18.06
N HIS A 232 -5.37 -17.17 -17.13
CA HIS A 232 -6.61 -16.55 -16.66
C HIS A 232 -6.36 -15.18 -16.03
N VAL A 233 -5.39 -15.07 -15.12
CA VAL A 233 -5.07 -13.78 -14.46
C VAL A 233 -4.61 -12.75 -15.48
N ILE A 234 -3.72 -13.11 -16.39
CA ILE A 234 -3.22 -12.20 -17.43
C ILE A 234 -4.38 -11.71 -18.32
N GLY A 235 -5.31 -12.59 -18.69
CA GLY A 235 -6.46 -12.24 -19.54
C GLY A 235 -7.46 -11.30 -18.86
N GLU A 236 -7.51 -11.29 -17.52
CA GLU A 236 -8.43 -10.44 -16.74
C GLU A 236 -7.78 -9.11 -16.27
N LEU A 237 -6.46 -9.00 -16.30
CA LEU A 237 -5.76 -7.78 -15.91
C LEU A 237 -5.95 -6.67 -16.94
N ASP A 238 -6.12 -5.45 -16.45
CA ASP A 238 -6.26 -4.27 -17.29
C ASP A 238 -4.87 -3.85 -17.84
N PRO A 239 -4.63 -3.92 -19.15
CA PRO A 239 -3.33 -3.62 -19.75
C PRO A 239 -2.95 -2.15 -19.62
N ASP A 240 -3.91 -1.22 -19.68
CA ASP A 240 -3.64 0.21 -19.57
C ASP A 240 -3.21 0.57 -18.15
N LEU A 241 -3.79 -0.11 -17.15
CA LEU A 241 -3.36 0.03 -15.76
C LEU A 241 -1.94 -0.49 -15.55
N LEU A 242 -1.62 -1.65 -16.09
CA LEU A 242 -0.27 -2.22 -16.01
C LEU A 242 0.75 -1.29 -16.65
N GLN A 243 0.46 -0.81 -17.85
CA GLN A 243 1.32 0.17 -18.54
C GLN A 243 1.48 1.46 -17.73
N THR A 244 0.40 2.00 -17.18
CA THR A 244 0.42 3.20 -16.33
C THR A 244 1.31 3.02 -15.10
N LEU A 245 1.35 1.82 -14.54
CA LEU A 245 2.14 1.48 -13.36
C LEU A 245 3.57 1.01 -13.72
N GLY A 246 3.87 0.77 -14.99
CA GLY A 246 5.14 0.20 -15.45
C GLY A 246 5.34 -1.23 -14.95
N TYR A 247 4.28 -2.03 -14.96
CA TYR A 247 4.35 -3.46 -14.67
C TYR A 247 4.36 -4.26 -15.96
N ASP A 248 5.38 -5.11 -16.10
CA ASP A 248 5.46 -6.09 -17.17
C ASP A 248 4.85 -7.41 -16.71
N LEU A 249 4.12 -8.07 -17.60
CA LEU A 249 3.64 -9.43 -17.39
C LEU A 249 4.56 -10.43 -18.10
N PRO A 250 4.71 -11.65 -17.58
CA PRO A 250 5.44 -12.68 -18.29
C PRO A 250 4.76 -12.98 -19.63
N THR A 251 5.50 -12.82 -20.73
CA THR A 251 4.99 -13.03 -22.09
C THR A 251 4.91 -14.51 -22.45
N ASP A 252 5.66 -15.35 -21.73
CA ASP A 252 5.63 -16.82 -21.89
C ASP A 252 5.71 -17.47 -20.51
N PRO A 253 4.65 -18.21 -20.11
CA PRO A 253 4.67 -18.96 -18.86
C PRO A 253 5.77 -20.03 -18.76
N ALA A 254 6.30 -20.50 -19.90
CA ALA A 254 7.35 -21.52 -19.98
C ALA A 254 8.77 -20.93 -19.95
N LEU A 255 8.93 -19.63 -20.26
CA LEU A 255 10.19 -18.94 -20.20
C LEU A 255 10.29 -18.24 -18.84
N GLY A 256 11.07 -18.77 -17.94
CA GLY A 256 11.32 -18.15 -16.64
C GLY A 256 11.54 -16.65 -16.75
N TRP A 257 10.75 -15.88 -16.04
CA TRP A 257 10.80 -14.42 -16.01
C TRP A 257 12.23 -13.95 -15.70
N ARG A 258 12.75 -13.10 -16.57
CA ARG A 258 13.94 -12.31 -16.29
C ARG A 258 13.48 -10.90 -15.89
N PRO A 259 13.88 -10.39 -14.70
CA PRO A 259 13.60 -9.00 -14.36
C PRO A 259 14.16 -8.10 -15.45
N CYS A 260 13.33 -7.23 -16.00
CA CYS A 260 13.81 -6.16 -16.85
C CYS A 260 14.76 -5.31 -16.02
N MET A 261 16.07 -5.48 -16.24
CA MET A 261 17.06 -4.57 -15.72
C MET A 261 16.76 -3.23 -16.39
N LEU A 262 16.29 -2.26 -15.59
CA LEU A 262 16.17 -0.89 -16.06
C LEU A 262 17.50 -0.52 -16.69
N GLY A 263 17.46 -0.34 -18.03
CA GLY A 263 18.62 0.03 -18.81
C GLY A 263 19.25 1.25 -18.20
N GLU A 264 20.56 1.20 -18.08
CA GLU A 264 21.40 2.36 -17.85
C GLU A 264 20.99 3.42 -18.88
N ALA A 265 20.30 4.46 -18.39
CA ALA A 265 20.09 5.65 -19.19
C ALA A 265 21.45 6.32 -19.35
N GLY A 266 22.00 6.21 -20.56
CA GLY A 266 23.19 6.93 -20.98
C GLY A 266 22.95 8.45 -21.05
#